data_f8f51b2318deca0b78983cb6d4510272
#
_entry.id   f8f51b2318deca0b78983cb6d4510272
#
_cell.length_a   1.000
_cell.length_b   1.000
_cell.length_c   1.000
_cell.angle_alpha   90.00
_cell.angle_beta   90.00
_cell.angle_gamma   90.00
#
_symmetry.space_group_name_H-M   'P 1'
#
loop_
_entity.id
_entity.type
_entity.pdbx_description
1 polymer ?
#
loop_
_entity_poly.entity_id
_entity_poly.type
_entity_poly.pdbx_seq_one_letter_code
_entity_poly.pdbx_strand_id
1 'polypeptide(L)'
;MPGLFITATGTAVGKTWLTRALARNLVRRHHTVAALKPIETGVVSEALDAVAIARASGQPEDAELPSLYRSAPALAPWSLTLRGDHDPLIMDPLVAMISTRGRESEWLLVEAAGGILVPLTERATNADLAAVLGLPLVMVAKDELGTLSHTLTAMESAQRRGLEVAAVVLMQSAPDAGAGSNHDVLSRMLAPTPVLAFRQTEDDDDALADEAERCGLMALLLGD
;
A
#
# COMPACT_ATOMS: atom_id res chain seq x y z
N MET A 1 -15.00 6.12 -9.18
CA MET A 1 -14.26 4.87 -9.33
C MET A 1 -13.79 4.48 -7.94
N PRO A 2 -14.13 3.32 -7.44
CA PRO A 2 -13.60 2.81 -6.18
C PRO A 2 -12.10 2.54 -6.31
N GLY A 3 -11.37 2.81 -5.24
CA GLY A 3 -9.93 2.59 -5.23
C GLY A 3 -9.33 2.81 -3.85
N LEU A 4 -8.11 2.36 -3.66
CA LEU A 4 -7.39 2.42 -2.39
C LEU A 4 -5.93 2.81 -2.62
N PHE A 5 -5.38 3.59 -1.70
CA PHE A 5 -3.96 3.84 -1.62
C PHE A 5 -3.37 3.05 -0.44
N ILE A 6 -2.59 2.02 -0.74
CA ILE A 6 -1.99 1.14 0.25
C ILE A 6 -0.67 1.75 0.71
N THR A 7 -0.66 2.28 1.91
CA THR A 7 0.53 2.87 2.54
C THR A 7 0.88 2.14 3.84
N ALA A 8 1.90 2.60 4.54
CA ALA A 8 2.34 1.88 5.73
C ALA A 8 3.06 2.77 6.74
N THR A 9 3.32 2.19 7.91
CA THR A 9 4.18 2.78 8.94
C THR A 9 5.66 2.73 8.59
N GLY A 10 6.05 1.88 7.60
CA GLY A 10 7.45 1.71 7.20
C GLY A 10 7.64 0.84 5.96
N THR A 11 8.87 0.36 5.80
CA THR A 11 9.27 -0.57 4.74
C THR A 11 9.21 -2.01 5.24
N ALA A 12 8.98 -2.99 4.35
CA ALA A 12 8.94 -4.42 4.67
C ALA A 12 7.92 -4.81 5.76
N VAL A 13 6.79 -4.11 5.80
CA VAL A 13 5.70 -4.36 6.77
C VAL A 13 4.55 -5.19 6.19
N GLY A 14 4.64 -5.64 4.92
CA GLY A 14 3.65 -6.51 4.29
C GLY A 14 2.70 -5.81 3.30
N LYS A 15 2.99 -4.57 2.84
CA LYS A 15 2.15 -3.88 1.85
C LYS A 15 1.86 -4.73 0.63
N THR A 16 2.91 -5.28 0.01
CA THR A 16 2.80 -6.05 -1.24
C THR A 16 1.93 -7.30 -1.06
N TRP A 17 2.01 -7.96 0.07
CA TRP A 17 1.13 -9.09 0.40
C TRP A 17 -0.33 -8.65 0.48
N LEU A 18 -0.60 -7.53 1.17
CA LEU A 18 -1.95 -6.99 1.28
C LEU A 18 -2.50 -6.52 -0.07
N THR A 19 -1.67 -5.85 -0.89
CA THR A 19 -2.07 -5.38 -2.22
C THR A 19 -2.41 -6.55 -3.13
N ARG A 20 -1.60 -7.61 -3.13
CA ARG A 20 -1.86 -8.86 -3.86
C ARG A 20 -3.15 -9.53 -3.38
N ALA A 21 -3.36 -9.62 -2.05
CA ALA A 21 -4.55 -10.16 -1.45
C ALA A 21 -5.83 -9.45 -1.94
N LEU A 22 -5.82 -8.12 -1.90
CA LEU A 22 -6.93 -7.29 -2.38
C LEU A 22 -7.16 -7.46 -3.89
N ALA A 23 -6.09 -7.37 -4.69
CA ALA A 23 -6.18 -7.51 -6.13
C ALA A 23 -6.75 -8.87 -6.53
N ARG A 24 -6.21 -9.96 -5.97
CA ARG A 24 -6.66 -11.32 -6.28
C ARG A 24 -8.10 -11.56 -5.83
N ASN A 25 -8.50 -11.05 -4.66
CA ASN A 25 -9.85 -11.19 -4.17
C ASN A 25 -10.86 -10.49 -5.08
N LEU A 26 -10.58 -9.26 -5.49
CA LEU A 26 -11.44 -8.51 -6.42
C LEU A 26 -11.56 -9.21 -7.78
N VAL A 27 -10.45 -9.77 -8.31
CA VAL A 27 -10.46 -10.56 -9.54
C VAL A 27 -11.33 -11.82 -9.39
N ARG A 28 -11.25 -12.55 -8.28
CA ARG A 28 -12.10 -13.70 -7.98
C ARG A 28 -13.58 -13.34 -7.94
N ARG A 29 -13.90 -12.09 -7.63
CA ARG A 29 -15.26 -11.52 -7.66
C ARG A 29 -15.63 -10.92 -9.02
N HIS A 30 -14.84 -11.21 -10.05
CA HIS A 30 -15.05 -10.79 -11.45
C HIS A 30 -14.92 -9.27 -11.70
N HIS A 31 -14.25 -8.52 -10.82
CA HIS A 31 -13.92 -7.14 -11.10
C HIS A 31 -12.65 -7.01 -11.97
N THR A 32 -12.64 -5.97 -12.80
CA THR A 32 -11.41 -5.52 -13.47
C THR A 32 -10.63 -4.62 -12.52
N VAL A 33 -9.35 -4.94 -12.29
CA VAL A 33 -8.52 -4.30 -11.27
C VAL A 33 -7.23 -3.78 -11.89
N ALA A 34 -6.98 -2.48 -11.77
CA ALA A 34 -5.64 -1.91 -11.93
C ALA A 34 -4.94 -1.93 -10.57
N ALA A 35 -3.90 -2.70 -10.43
CA ALA A 35 -3.11 -2.77 -9.20
C ALA A 35 -1.67 -2.35 -9.50
N LEU A 36 -1.28 -1.17 -9.00
CA LEU A 36 -0.06 -0.49 -9.39
C LEU A 36 0.89 -0.30 -8.21
N LYS A 37 2.17 -0.54 -8.45
CA LYS A 37 3.26 0.00 -7.63
C LYS A 37 4.05 1.00 -8.47
N PRO A 38 3.62 2.26 -8.50
CA PRO A 38 4.15 3.24 -9.44
C PRO A 38 5.61 3.64 -9.14
N ILE A 39 6.03 3.47 -7.89
CA ILE A 39 7.38 3.76 -7.42
C ILE A 39 7.94 2.51 -6.75
N GLU A 40 9.05 1.98 -7.27
CA GLU A 40 9.78 0.87 -6.66
C GLU A 40 11.29 1.13 -6.73
N THR A 41 11.94 1.08 -5.58
CA THR A 41 13.39 1.26 -5.42
C THR A 41 13.99 -0.03 -4.86
N GLY A 42 15.29 -0.28 -5.11
CA GLY A 42 15.90 -1.58 -4.81
C GLY A 42 15.76 -2.58 -5.96
N VAL A 43 15.43 -2.10 -7.16
CA VAL A 43 15.23 -2.94 -8.36
C VAL A 43 16.58 -3.29 -8.97
N VAL A 44 17.01 -4.54 -8.85
CA VAL A 44 18.32 -5.00 -9.41
C VAL A 44 18.16 -5.51 -10.84
N SER A 45 17.16 -6.33 -11.11
CA SER A 45 16.89 -6.92 -12.42
C SER A 45 15.43 -6.78 -12.84
N GLU A 46 14.53 -6.93 -11.91
CA GLU A 46 13.09 -6.87 -12.13
C GLU A 46 12.43 -6.16 -10.94
N ALA A 47 11.36 -5.43 -11.20
CA ALA A 47 10.52 -4.78 -10.18
C ALA A 47 9.60 -5.83 -9.54
N LEU A 48 10.14 -6.63 -8.61
CA LEU A 48 9.51 -7.84 -8.08
C LEU A 48 8.14 -7.58 -7.46
N ASP A 49 8.00 -6.51 -6.69
CA ASP A 49 6.72 -6.16 -6.06
C ASP A 49 5.68 -5.73 -7.10
N ALA A 50 6.08 -4.85 -8.05
CA ALA A 50 5.18 -4.40 -9.11
C ALA A 50 4.69 -5.57 -9.98
N VAL A 51 5.60 -6.48 -10.34
CA VAL A 51 5.28 -7.69 -11.12
C VAL A 51 4.33 -8.62 -10.35
N ALA A 52 4.60 -8.85 -9.06
CA ALA A 52 3.74 -9.71 -8.24
C ALA A 52 2.32 -9.12 -8.11
N ILE A 53 2.20 -7.80 -7.89
CA ILE A 53 0.93 -7.09 -7.78
C ILE A 53 0.16 -7.15 -9.12
N ALA A 54 0.84 -6.86 -10.24
CA ALA A 54 0.25 -6.87 -11.56
C ALA A 54 -0.25 -8.27 -11.97
N ARG A 55 0.49 -9.32 -11.61
CA ARG A 55 0.04 -10.71 -11.80
C ARG A 55 -1.20 -11.05 -10.96
N ALA A 56 -1.23 -10.65 -9.70
CA ALA A 56 -2.38 -10.89 -8.82
C ALA A 56 -3.67 -10.22 -9.32
N SER A 57 -3.56 -9.06 -10.00
CA SER A 57 -4.67 -8.36 -10.64
C SER A 57 -5.06 -8.93 -12.00
N GLY A 58 -4.29 -9.87 -12.56
CA GLY A 58 -4.50 -10.40 -13.91
C GLY A 58 -4.11 -9.43 -15.03
N GLN A 59 -3.34 -8.38 -14.73
CA GLN A 59 -2.90 -7.33 -15.66
C GLN A 59 -1.36 -7.19 -15.62
N PRO A 60 -0.61 -8.22 -16.06
CA PRO A 60 0.86 -8.23 -15.93
C PRO A 60 1.55 -7.03 -16.59
N GLU A 61 0.94 -6.43 -17.62
CA GLU A 61 1.42 -5.22 -18.29
C GLU A 61 1.47 -3.99 -17.38
N ASP A 62 0.72 -3.96 -16.29
CA ASP A 62 0.71 -2.85 -15.33
C ASP A 62 2.06 -2.68 -14.60
N ALA A 63 2.92 -3.69 -14.63
CA ALA A 63 4.29 -3.59 -14.09
C ALA A 63 5.24 -2.77 -14.97
N GLU A 64 4.90 -2.57 -16.25
CA GLU A 64 5.76 -1.95 -17.28
C GLU A 64 5.18 -0.68 -17.90
N LEU A 65 4.17 -0.07 -17.25
CA LEU A 65 3.55 1.16 -17.75
C LEU A 65 4.57 2.31 -17.89
N PRO A 66 4.36 3.24 -18.82
CA PRO A 66 5.19 4.44 -18.93
C PRO A 66 5.10 5.29 -17.66
N SER A 67 6.14 6.06 -17.39
CA SER A 67 6.22 6.97 -16.23
C SER A 67 6.33 6.29 -14.86
N LEU A 68 6.50 4.97 -14.80
CA LEU A 68 6.86 4.29 -13.56
C LEU A 68 8.27 4.69 -13.12
N TYR A 69 8.44 4.91 -11.80
CA TYR A 69 9.76 5.21 -11.23
C TYR A 69 10.42 3.94 -10.71
N ARG A 70 11.60 3.61 -11.24
CA ARG A 70 12.39 2.42 -10.87
C ARG A 70 13.82 2.85 -10.57
N SER A 71 14.42 2.30 -9.51
CA SER A 71 15.80 2.60 -9.13
C SER A 71 16.48 1.39 -8.49
N ALA A 72 17.75 1.16 -8.84
CA ALA A 72 18.53 0.08 -8.25
C ALA A 72 18.88 0.30 -6.77
N PRO A 73 19.30 1.49 -6.30
CA PRO A 73 19.47 1.71 -4.87
C PRO A 73 18.12 1.72 -4.14
N ALA A 74 18.04 0.98 -3.00
CA ALA A 74 16.85 0.93 -2.15
C ALA A 74 16.76 2.17 -1.24
N LEU A 75 16.55 3.35 -1.82
CA LEU A 75 16.47 4.63 -1.13
C LEU A 75 15.19 5.37 -1.54
N ALA A 76 14.77 6.35 -0.71
CA ALA A 76 13.67 7.22 -1.09
C ALA A 76 13.99 8.00 -2.37
N PRO A 77 13.02 8.22 -3.28
CA PRO A 77 13.27 8.94 -4.54
C PRO A 77 13.98 10.28 -4.37
N TRP A 78 13.56 11.09 -3.40
CA TRP A 78 14.23 12.36 -3.13
C TRP A 78 15.70 12.19 -2.66
N SER A 79 16.00 11.16 -1.88
CA SER A 79 17.37 10.84 -1.48
C SER A 79 18.25 10.47 -2.68
N LEU A 80 17.69 9.74 -3.65
CA LEU A 80 18.40 9.40 -4.89
C LEU A 80 18.72 10.64 -5.73
N THR A 81 17.74 11.55 -5.86
CA THR A 81 17.91 12.84 -6.53
C THR A 81 19.00 13.70 -5.88
N LEU A 82 18.98 13.84 -4.55
CA LEU A 82 19.98 14.62 -3.80
C LEU A 82 21.39 14.07 -3.94
N ARG A 83 21.55 12.77 -4.12
CA ARG A 83 22.84 12.10 -4.34
C ARG A 83 23.30 12.14 -5.79
N GLY A 84 22.41 12.50 -6.71
CA GLY A 84 22.66 12.38 -8.15
C GLY A 84 22.68 10.93 -8.66
N ASP A 85 22.11 10.01 -7.90
CA ASP A 85 22.07 8.57 -8.25
C ASP A 85 20.92 8.25 -9.22
N HIS A 86 19.95 9.15 -9.36
CA HIS A 86 18.79 8.99 -10.25
C HIS A 86 18.18 10.34 -10.61
N ASP A 87 17.53 10.42 -11.77
CA ASP A 87 16.77 11.60 -12.18
C ASP A 87 15.62 11.87 -11.20
N PRO A 88 15.24 13.16 -11.01
CA PRO A 88 14.12 13.52 -10.17
C PRO A 88 12.81 12.83 -10.60
N LEU A 89 12.07 12.34 -9.63
CA LEU A 89 10.71 11.86 -9.87
C LEU A 89 9.82 13.05 -10.28
N ILE A 90 9.11 12.90 -11.41
CA ILE A 90 8.16 13.89 -11.90
C ILE A 90 6.74 13.43 -11.54
N MET A 91 6.06 14.20 -10.69
CA MET A 91 4.75 13.81 -10.15
C MET A 91 3.64 13.82 -11.20
N ASP A 92 3.57 14.85 -12.05
CA ASP A 92 2.44 15.02 -12.99
C ASP A 92 2.27 13.85 -13.96
N PRO A 93 3.30 13.38 -14.70
CA PRO A 93 3.15 12.22 -15.58
C PRO A 93 2.84 10.93 -14.80
N LEU A 94 3.37 10.77 -13.58
CA LEU A 94 3.05 9.63 -12.74
C LEU A 94 1.57 9.62 -12.35
N VAL A 95 1.05 10.74 -11.85
CA VAL A 95 -0.37 10.90 -11.49
C VAL A 95 -1.29 10.73 -12.69
N ALA A 96 -0.91 11.30 -13.84
CA ALA A 96 -1.68 11.16 -15.08
C ALA A 96 -1.78 9.68 -15.53
N MET A 97 -0.68 8.96 -15.48
CA MET A 97 -0.64 7.53 -15.81
C MET A 97 -1.53 6.72 -14.86
N ILE A 98 -1.37 6.88 -13.54
CA ILE A 98 -2.18 6.19 -12.53
C ILE A 98 -3.67 6.48 -12.75
N SER A 99 -4.03 7.75 -12.94
CA SER A 99 -5.42 8.17 -13.15
C SER A 99 -6.01 7.62 -14.45
N THR A 100 -5.22 7.55 -15.51
CA THR A 100 -5.65 6.96 -16.79
C THR A 100 -5.93 5.49 -16.63
N ARG A 101 -4.98 4.75 -16.05
CA ARG A 101 -5.13 3.31 -15.85
C ARG A 101 -6.29 2.97 -14.91
N GLY A 102 -6.51 3.81 -13.89
CA GLY A 102 -7.66 3.67 -13.02
C GLY A 102 -9.00 3.81 -13.74
N ARG A 103 -9.13 4.75 -14.69
CA ARG A 103 -10.38 4.90 -15.47
C ARG A 103 -10.69 3.73 -16.40
N GLU A 104 -9.71 2.91 -16.71
CA GLU A 104 -9.84 1.71 -17.56
C GLU A 104 -10.24 0.46 -16.77
N SER A 105 -10.37 0.57 -15.43
CA SER A 105 -10.68 -0.53 -14.53
C SER A 105 -11.81 -0.17 -13.57
N GLU A 106 -12.48 -1.18 -13.00
CA GLU A 106 -13.52 -0.96 -11.99
C GLU A 106 -12.91 -0.59 -10.63
N TRP A 107 -11.72 -1.13 -10.33
CA TRP A 107 -10.98 -0.86 -9.10
C TRP A 107 -9.56 -0.38 -9.39
N LEU A 108 -9.10 0.59 -8.60
CA LEU A 108 -7.72 1.06 -8.61
C LEU A 108 -7.06 0.80 -7.24
N LEU A 109 -6.01 0.02 -7.24
CA LEU A 109 -5.14 -0.19 -6.08
C LEU A 109 -3.77 0.43 -6.36
N VAL A 110 -3.32 1.33 -5.49
CA VAL A 110 -2.02 1.98 -5.62
C VAL A 110 -1.18 1.70 -4.39
N GLU A 111 -0.06 0.99 -4.56
CA GLU A 111 0.87 0.71 -3.47
C GLU A 111 1.97 1.76 -3.39
N ALA A 112 2.13 2.35 -2.21
CA ALA A 112 3.18 3.31 -1.90
C ALA A 112 4.57 2.67 -1.76
N ALA A 113 5.62 3.41 -2.07
CA ALA A 113 7.00 3.05 -1.76
C ALA A 113 7.32 3.41 -0.30
N GLY A 114 7.45 2.41 0.57
CA GLY A 114 7.75 2.63 1.99
C GLY A 114 6.57 3.17 2.81
N GLY A 115 6.84 4.02 3.78
CA GLY A 115 5.83 4.60 4.67
C GLY A 115 5.16 5.86 4.13
N ILE A 116 4.10 6.32 4.81
CA ILE A 116 3.26 7.46 4.40
C ILE A 116 4.04 8.76 4.16
N LEU A 117 5.10 9.02 4.92
CA LEU A 117 5.91 10.24 4.82
C LEU A 117 7.23 10.06 4.07
N VAL A 118 7.41 8.96 3.34
CA VAL A 118 8.61 8.82 2.47
C VAL A 118 8.64 9.96 1.46
N PRO A 119 9.75 10.73 1.39
CA PRO A 119 9.87 11.85 0.47
C PRO A 119 10.06 11.35 -0.96
N LEU A 120 9.13 11.73 -1.82
CA LEU A 120 9.15 11.44 -3.25
C LEU A 120 9.92 12.52 -4.01
N THR A 121 9.70 13.78 -3.64
CA THR A 121 10.38 14.96 -4.17
C THR A 121 10.75 15.89 -3.00
N GLU A 122 11.36 17.03 -3.28
CA GLU A 122 11.63 18.09 -2.27
C GLU A 122 10.37 18.51 -1.49
N ARG A 123 9.19 18.44 -2.12
CA ARG A 123 7.94 19.01 -1.59
C ARG A 123 6.79 18.01 -1.47
N ALA A 124 6.99 16.78 -1.91
CA ALA A 124 5.94 15.78 -1.92
C ALA A 124 6.39 14.47 -1.27
N THR A 125 5.48 13.86 -0.54
CA THR A 125 5.58 12.54 0.10
C THR A 125 4.52 11.59 -0.48
N ASN A 126 4.49 10.34 -0.03
CA ASN A 126 3.41 9.41 -0.37
C ASN A 126 2.03 9.94 0.06
N ALA A 127 1.96 10.69 1.18
CA ALA A 127 0.71 11.31 1.61
C ALA A 127 0.19 12.34 0.59
N ASP A 128 1.10 13.11 -0.02
CA ASP A 128 0.74 14.09 -1.04
C ASP A 128 0.30 13.41 -2.33
N LEU A 129 0.93 12.29 -2.70
CA LEU A 129 0.48 11.47 -3.84
C LEU A 129 -0.92 10.91 -3.60
N ALA A 130 -1.21 10.37 -2.41
CA ALA A 130 -2.54 9.88 -2.05
C ALA A 130 -3.59 10.99 -2.10
N ALA A 131 -3.26 12.19 -1.58
CA ALA A 131 -4.14 13.35 -1.62
C ALA A 131 -4.51 13.78 -3.06
N VAL A 132 -3.51 13.83 -3.95
CA VAL A 132 -3.73 14.20 -5.36
C VAL A 132 -4.57 13.15 -6.10
N LEU A 133 -4.40 11.86 -5.78
CA LEU A 133 -5.20 10.77 -6.36
C LEU A 133 -6.62 10.72 -5.77
N GLY A 134 -6.86 11.34 -4.61
CA GLY A 134 -8.17 11.32 -3.92
C GLY A 134 -8.60 9.93 -3.46
N LEU A 135 -7.64 9.06 -3.15
CA LEU A 135 -7.91 7.68 -2.74
C LEU A 135 -7.87 7.55 -1.21
N PRO A 136 -8.84 6.87 -0.60
CA PRO A 136 -8.77 6.49 0.81
C PRO A 136 -7.58 5.56 1.07
N LEU A 137 -7.00 5.68 2.27
CA LEU A 137 -5.82 4.93 2.68
C LEU A 137 -6.20 3.59 3.29
N VAL A 138 -5.42 2.56 3.00
CA VAL A 138 -5.25 1.40 3.89
C VAL A 138 -3.85 1.51 4.50
N MET A 139 -3.81 1.66 5.83
CA MET A 139 -2.56 1.79 6.58
C MET A 139 -2.06 0.42 7.04
N VAL A 140 -0.93 -0.02 6.51
CA VAL A 140 -0.31 -1.31 6.86
C VAL A 140 0.73 -1.12 7.95
N ALA A 141 0.68 -1.92 8.99
CA ALA A 141 1.68 -1.96 10.05
C ALA A 141 2.03 -3.43 10.39
N LYS A 142 3.24 -3.66 10.86
CA LYS A 142 3.64 -4.96 11.34
C LYS A 142 3.22 -5.13 12.80
N ASP A 143 2.65 -6.28 13.17
CA ASP A 143 2.23 -6.55 14.55
C ASP A 143 3.44 -6.98 15.39
N GLU A 144 4.20 -5.99 15.87
CA GLU A 144 5.43 -6.19 16.65
C GLU A 144 5.61 -5.08 17.71
N LEU A 145 6.61 -5.24 18.57
CA LEU A 145 6.96 -4.21 19.54
C LEU A 145 7.31 -2.89 18.85
N GLY A 146 6.70 -1.78 19.32
CA GLY A 146 6.85 -0.45 18.73
C GLY A 146 5.74 -0.05 17.75
N THR A 147 4.91 -0.99 17.28
CA THR A 147 3.87 -0.70 16.29
C THR A 147 2.85 0.33 16.77
N LEU A 148 2.53 0.40 18.06
CA LEU A 148 1.60 1.39 18.61
C LEU A 148 2.05 2.81 18.27
N SER A 149 3.30 3.14 18.60
CA SER A 149 3.86 4.46 18.33
C SER A 149 3.95 4.76 16.83
N HIS A 150 4.44 3.81 16.05
CA HIS A 150 4.57 3.98 14.59
C HIS A 150 3.21 4.18 13.92
N THR A 151 2.22 3.38 14.30
CA THR A 151 0.87 3.45 13.72
C THR A 151 0.18 4.75 14.10
N LEU A 152 0.19 5.13 15.39
CA LEU A 152 -0.44 6.37 15.84
C LEU A 152 0.20 7.61 15.18
N THR A 153 1.52 7.65 15.04
CA THR A 153 2.21 8.73 14.33
C THR A 153 1.81 8.80 12.85
N ALA A 154 1.74 7.66 12.16
CA ALA A 154 1.31 7.61 10.77
C ALA A 154 -0.16 8.04 10.61
N MET A 155 -1.04 7.61 11.51
CA MET A 155 -2.45 7.99 11.54
C MET A 155 -2.63 9.49 11.81
N GLU A 156 -1.92 10.05 12.79
CA GLU A 156 -1.95 11.50 13.04
C GLU A 156 -1.48 12.29 11.82
N SER A 157 -0.44 11.81 11.13
CA SER A 157 0.03 12.43 9.89
C SER A 157 -1.02 12.41 8.78
N ALA A 158 -1.75 11.31 8.61
CA ALA A 158 -2.86 11.20 7.65
C ALA A 158 -4.00 12.15 8.01
N GLN A 159 -4.45 12.14 9.27
CA GLN A 159 -5.53 12.98 9.78
C GLN A 159 -5.24 14.48 9.62
N ARG A 160 -4.03 14.94 9.96
CA ARG A 160 -3.62 16.35 9.79
C ARG A 160 -3.65 16.82 8.35
N ARG A 161 -3.57 15.90 7.37
CA ARG A 161 -3.68 16.18 5.94
C ARG A 161 -5.11 16.00 5.39
N GLY A 162 -6.06 15.66 6.26
CA GLY A 162 -7.44 15.40 5.84
C GLY A 162 -7.60 14.15 4.99
N LEU A 163 -6.65 13.21 5.07
CA LEU A 163 -6.72 11.95 4.34
C LEU A 163 -7.67 10.98 5.05
N GLU A 164 -8.58 10.40 4.31
CA GLU A 164 -9.45 9.33 4.80
C GLU A 164 -8.63 8.05 4.98
N VAL A 165 -8.78 7.38 6.12
CA VAL A 165 -8.19 6.07 6.38
C VAL A 165 -9.32 5.06 6.52
N ALA A 166 -9.49 4.21 5.52
CA ALA A 166 -10.53 3.19 5.47
C ALA A 166 -10.28 2.06 6.49
N ALA A 167 -9.02 1.68 6.67
CA ALA A 167 -8.64 0.66 7.65
C ALA A 167 -7.17 0.76 8.05
N VAL A 168 -6.84 0.26 9.23
CA VAL A 168 -5.49 -0.13 9.64
C VAL A 168 -5.39 -1.65 9.61
N VAL A 169 -4.37 -2.19 8.96
CA VAL A 169 -4.14 -3.64 8.87
C VAL A 169 -2.84 -3.99 9.56
N LEU A 170 -2.93 -4.77 10.63
CA LEU A 170 -1.79 -5.32 11.37
C LEU A 170 -1.38 -6.64 10.73
N MET A 171 -0.22 -6.66 10.08
CA MET A 171 0.36 -7.86 9.49
C MET A 171 1.00 -8.68 10.59
N GLN A 172 0.39 -9.80 10.93
CA GLN A 172 0.90 -10.73 11.94
C GLN A 172 2.02 -11.57 11.33
N SER A 173 3.17 -11.55 11.98
CA SER A 173 4.32 -12.43 11.73
C SER A 173 4.52 -13.36 12.92
N ALA A 174 5.75 -13.84 13.12
CA ALA A 174 6.05 -14.64 14.31
C ALA A 174 5.67 -13.90 15.60
N PRO A 175 5.17 -14.61 16.63
CA PRO A 175 4.78 -13.99 17.89
C PRO A 175 5.94 -13.25 18.55
N ASP A 176 5.69 -12.02 18.98
CA ASP A 176 6.58 -11.25 19.84
C ASP A 176 5.84 -10.77 21.10
N ALA A 177 6.50 -10.02 21.97
CA ALA A 177 5.92 -9.57 23.25
C ALA A 177 4.74 -8.58 23.06
N GLY A 178 4.59 -7.95 21.89
CA GLY A 178 3.50 -7.04 21.58
C GLY A 178 2.31 -7.71 20.88
N ALA A 179 2.54 -8.89 20.31
CA ALA A 179 1.53 -9.61 19.55
C ALA A 179 0.29 -9.93 20.40
N GLY A 180 -0.89 -9.60 19.84
CA GLY A 180 -2.19 -9.82 20.49
C GLY A 180 -2.71 -8.64 21.32
N SER A 181 -1.85 -7.80 21.92
CA SER A 181 -2.30 -6.60 22.64
C SER A 181 -2.40 -5.35 21.75
N ASN A 182 -1.57 -5.29 20.70
CA ASN A 182 -1.52 -4.13 19.79
C ASN A 182 -2.85 -3.87 19.10
N HIS A 183 -3.52 -4.92 18.64
CA HIS A 183 -4.83 -4.83 18.00
C HIS A 183 -5.86 -4.17 18.94
N ASP A 184 -5.96 -4.63 20.17
CA ASP A 184 -6.96 -4.12 21.13
C ASP A 184 -6.72 -2.66 21.50
N VAL A 185 -5.45 -2.28 21.68
CA VAL A 185 -5.05 -0.90 21.97
C VAL A 185 -5.38 0.00 20.79
N LEU A 186 -4.93 -0.36 19.58
CA LEU A 186 -5.17 0.46 18.39
C LEU A 186 -6.65 0.55 18.03
N SER A 187 -7.42 -0.52 18.19
CA SER A 187 -8.86 -0.51 17.94
C SER A 187 -9.60 0.49 18.85
N ARG A 188 -9.17 0.63 20.09
CA ARG A 188 -9.75 1.62 21.01
C ARG A 188 -9.30 3.04 20.71
N MET A 189 -8.02 3.23 20.39
CA MET A 189 -7.45 4.57 20.17
C MET A 189 -7.82 5.17 18.83
N LEU A 190 -8.05 4.33 17.80
CA LEU A 190 -8.32 4.77 16.43
C LEU A 190 -9.81 4.74 16.06
N ALA A 191 -10.69 4.35 16.99
CA ALA A 191 -12.13 4.34 16.72
C ALA A 191 -12.60 5.74 16.19
N PRO A 192 -13.42 5.79 15.13
CA PRO A 192 -14.13 4.69 14.49
C PRO A 192 -13.36 3.95 13.36
N THR A 193 -12.08 4.29 13.09
CA THR A 193 -11.29 3.62 12.04
C THR A 193 -11.09 2.14 12.41
N PRO A 194 -11.50 1.19 11.55
CA PRO A 194 -11.32 -0.23 11.81
C PRO A 194 -9.84 -0.63 11.87
N VAL A 195 -9.51 -1.50 12.81
CA VAL A 195 -8.19 -2.15 12.90
C VAL A 195 -8.40 -3.65 12.70
N LEU A 196 -7.70 -4.22 11.73
CA LEU A 196 -7.85 -5.61 11.32
C LEU A 196 -6.52 -6.35 11.49
N ALA A 197 -6.59 -7.63 11.83
CA ALA A 197 -5.41 -8.49 11.97
C ALA A 197 -5.31 -9.43 10.77
N PHE A 198 -4.30 -9.23 9.92
CA PHE A 198 -3.98 -10.07 8.77
C PHE A 198 -2.92 -11.09 9.21
N ARG A 199 -3.29 -12.37 9.26
CA ARG A 199 -2.40 -13.43 9.72
C ARG A 199 -1.37 -13.78 8.64
N GLN A 200 -0.23 -14.27 9.06
CA GLN A 200 0.74 -14.87 8.16
C GLN A 200 0.12 -16.10 7.49
N THR A 201 0.26 -16.18 6.18
CA THR A 201 -0.19 -17.29 5.34
C THR A 201 0.93 -17.73 4.39
N GLU A 202 0.66 -18.65 3.49
CA GLU A 202 1.59 -19.01 2.42
C GLU A 202 1.75 -17.85 1.44
N ASP A 203 2.91 -17.76 0.77
CA ASP A 203 3.17 -16.77 -0.29
C ASP A 203 2.53 -17.21 -1.61
N ASP A 204 1.20 -17.23 -1.59
CA ASP A 204 0.34 -17.58 -2.70
C ASP A 204 -0.84 -16.61 -2.79
N ASP A 205 -1.19 -16.16 -3.99
CA ASP A 205 -2.20 -15.12 -4.18
C ASP A 205 -3.60 -15.54 -3.72
N ASP A 206 -3.96 -16.82 -3.88
CA ASP A 206 -5.26 -17.32 -3.44
C ASP A 206 -5.33 -17.46 -1.91
N ALA A 207 -4.24 -17.93 -1.27
CA ALA A 207 -4.13 -17.98 0.18
C ALA A 207 -4.18 -16.57 0.81
N LEU A 208 -3.52 -15.59 0.18
CA LEU A 208 -3.57 -14.18 0.59
C LEU A 208 -4.99 -13.61 0.44
N ALA A 209 -5.69 -13.91 -0.65
CA ALA A 209 -7.07 -13.47 -0.88
C ALA A 209 -8.04 -14.07 0.15
N ASP A 210 -7.87 -15.34 0.52
CA ASP A 210 -8.66 -15.99 1.57
C ASP A 210 -8.44 -15.35 2.93
N GLU A 211 -7.21 -14.91 3.23
CA GLU A 211 -6.91 -14.18 4.46
C GLU A 211 -7.55 -12.79 4.49
N ALA A 212 -7.60 -12.08 3.37
CA ALA A 212 -8.28 -10.78 3.28
C ALA A 212 -9.80 -10.90 3.54
N GLU A 213 -10.42 -12.01 3.11
CA GLU A 213 -11.80 -12.34 3.49
C GLU A 213 -11.91 -12.63 4.98
N ARG A 214 -11.07 -13.52 5.48
CA ARG A 214 -11.14 -14.00 6.85
C ARG A 214 -10.91 -12.89 7.89
N CYS A 215 -10.03 -11.95 7.61
CA CYS A 215 -9.79 -10.81 8.51
C CYS A 215 -10.88 -9.73 8.44
N GLY A 216 -11.87 -9.86 7.56
CA GLY A 216 -12.98 -8.92 7.40
C GLY A 216 -12.68 -7.70 6.53
N LEU A 217 -11.49 -7.64 5.91
CA LEU A 217 -11.12 -6.49 5.09
C LEU A 217 -12.02 -6.33 3.86
N MET A 218 -12.34 -7.45 3.20
CA MET A 218 -13.19 -7.41 2.01
C MET A 218 -14.63 -7.01 2.33
N ALA A 219 -15.20 -7.55 3.41
CA ALA A 219 -16.54 -7.16 3.88
C ALA A 219 -16.61 -5.64 4.19
N LEU A 220 -15.57 -5.12 4.85
CA LEU A 220 -15.45 -3.69 5.14
C LEU A 220 -15.42 -2.82 3.87
N LEU A 221 -14.64 -3.23 2.86
CA LEU A 221 -14.42 -2.43 1.64
C LEU A 221 -15.60 -2.50 0.66
N LEU A 222 -16.30 -3.61 0.63
CA LEU A 222 -17.42 -3.84 -0.29
C LEU A 222 -18.78 -3.52 0.34
N GLY A 223 -18.84 -3.37 1.68
CA GLY A 223 -20.09 -3.09 2.40
C GLY A 223 -21.00 -4.31 2.51
N ASP A 224 -20.41 -5.51 2.54
CA ASP A 224 -21.10 -6.80 2.63
C ASP A 224 -21.47 -7.15 4.09
#